data_79dab9a2cb5dc2d7dabba8cb8c19f21a
#
_entry.id   79dab9a2cb5dc2d7dabba8cb8c19f21a
#
_cell.length_a   1.000
_cell.length_b   1.000
_cell.length_c   1.000
_cell.angle_alpha   90.00
_cell.angle_beta   90.00
_cell.angle_gamma   90.00
#
_symmetry.space_group_name_H-M   'P 1'
#
loop_
_entity.id
_entity.type
_entity.pdbx_description
1 polymer ?
#
loop_
_entity_poly.entity_id
_entity_poly.type
_entity_poly.pdbx_seq_one_letter_code
_entity_poly.pdbx_strand_id
1 'polypeptide(L)'
;MIEEKGSAALGRTLTLGAVDFHPWSLELTVHDLAIATADGRGKQLTIARVYLDGELESLLRLAPVVDAVTVDAPTLHLTHEGDGHYDIDDILATLERASASAAPSAPLPFALYNLTLNGGSVDFTDHLSTGERHHTLRALHLAVPFLSTLASKRDVKVQPRLAFDLNGSHFDTATESTPFAQTRKGDATIRISKLDLAPYVAYLPASLPVRLQSAVVDADVRLGFEQAAQSKVTLKGTVKVSGLALSDAAGQPLLGVETLAAELADVRPLEQVVHLASLEITAPTLRATRNRAGHLNLDFGKSRPEPIATKNIAVPSASTRASGQKSIRPLAPAKPWALALERLAVHRGGLSWTDDSLQPQGRLELAQLELQASALHWPLTAKPYTFEASAEMPVRGKSARLSAKGEGGESSTTVHASIGDLDLGLAAPYVAQFLVPGVAGVLDAELDLRMQGDAVQLAVPRLAVRDFALKGPKEWTVAVAAAATNAERAANEMPGFKLLEVSDVQLDLVART
;
A
#
# COMPACT_ATOMS: atom_id res chain seq x y z
N MET A 1 50.19 -7.65 -11.52
CA MET A 1 49.48 -8.89 -11.98
C MET A 1 47.99 -8.93 -11.54
N ILE A 2 47.63 -8.74 -10.24
CA ILE A 2 46.21 -8.73 -9.82
C ILE A 2 45.49 -7.52 -10.41
N GLU A 3 46.05 -6.31 -10.29
CA GLU A 3 45.44 -5.09 -10.88
C GLU A 3 45.28 -5.19 -12.39
N GLU A 4 46.28 -5.67 -13.09
CA GLU A 4 46.27 -5.80 -14.55
C GLU A 4 45.23 -6.81 -15.03
N LYS A 5 45.17 -8.01 -14.42
CA LYS A 5 44.18 -9.03 -14.76
C LYS A 5 42.77 -8.60 -14.34
N GLY A 6 42.64 -7.97 -13.17
CA GLY A 6 41.37 -7.45 -12.68
C GLY A 6 40.85 -6.32 -13.56
N SER A 7 41.72 -5.38 -13.95
CA SER A 7 41.38 -4.31 -14.89
C SER A 7 40.94 -4.86 -16.25
N ALA A 8 41.65 -5.84 -16.77
CA ALA A 8 41.28 -6.49 -18.03
C ALA A 8 39.94 -7.24 -17.94
N ALA A 9 39.68 -7.91 -16.82
CA ALA A 9 38.44 -8.66 -16.59
C ALA A 9 37.20 -7.76 -16.43
N LEU A 10 37.37 -6.57 -15.85
CA LEU A 10 36.31 -5.60 -15.61
C LEU A 10 36.14 -4.60 -16.75
N GLY A 11 37.17 -4.43 -17.60
CA GLY A 11 37.24 -3.39 -18.61
C GLY A 11 37.45 -1.98 -18.04
N ARG A 12 37.80 -1.87 -16.74
CA ARG A 12 38.05 -0.61 -16.03
C ARG A 12 39.31 -0.69 -15.18
N THR A 13 39.91 0.45 -14.88
CA THR A 13 41.07 0.51 -14.00
C THR A 13 40.72 0.04 -12.60
N LEU A 14 41.41 -1.02 -12.17
CA LEU A 14 41.35 -1.52 -10.80
C LEU A 14 42.71 -1.20 -10.14
N THR A 15 42.67 -0.61 -8.97
CA THR A 15 43.85 -0.31 -8.14
C THR A 15 43.73 -0.97 -6.78
N LEU A 16 44.86 -1.36 -6.21
CA LEU A 16 45.00 -1.95 -4.90
C LEU A 16 46.01 -1.18 -4.08
N GLY A 17 45.83 -1.16 -2.76
CA GLY A 17 46.85 -0.77 -1.82
C GLY A 17 47.79 -1.94 -1.50
N ALA A 18 47.86 -2.33 -0.22
CA ALA A 18 48.68 -3.48 0.20
C ALA A 18 47.97 -4.81 -0.11
N VAL A 19 48.76 -5.83 -0.41
CA VAL A 19 48.31 -7.22 -0.57
C VAL A 19 49.16 -8.10 0.31
N ASP A 20 48.55 -8.74 1.30
CA ASP A 20 49.21 -9.65 2.22
C ASP A 20 48.72 -11.08 1.92
N PHE A 21 49.67 -11.97 1.61
CA PHE A 21 49.37 -13.36 1.34
C PHE A 21 50.21 -14.30 2.20
N HIS A 22 49.53 -15.18 2.93
CA HIS A 22 50.14 -16.20 3.76
C HIS A 22 49.96 -17.58 3.11
N PRO A 23 50.96 -18.10 2.38
CA PRO A 23 50.78 -19.32 1.57
C PRO A 23 50.54 -20.59 2.39
N TRP A 24 50.96 -20.62 3.64
CA TRP A 24 50.83 -21.80 4.52
C TRP A 24 49.44 -21.90 5.16
N SER A 25 48.79 -20.79 5.42
CA SER A 25 47.41 -20.74 5.90
C SER A 25 46.40 -20.45 4.77
N LEU A 26 46.82 -20.16 3.55
CA LEU A 26 46.03 -19.75 2.39
C LEU A 26 45.19 -18.49 2.65
N GLU A 27 45.69 -17.62 3.54
CA GLU A 27 45.04 -16.34 3.83
C GLU A 27 45.51 -15.27 2.85
N LEU A 28 44.55 -14.53 2.34
CA LEU A 28 44.75 -13.37 1.46
C LEU A 28 44.05 -12.15 2.03
N THR A 29 44.76 -11.06 2.26
CA THR A 29 44.19 -9.76 2.60
C THR A 29 44.55 -8.76 1.51
N VAL A 30 43.56 -8.05 1.00
CA VAL A 30 43.72 -6.95 0.04
C VAL A 30 43.18 -5.68 0.68
N HIS A 31 43.98 -4.64 0.69
CA HIS A 31 43.62 -3.33 1.22
C HIS A 31 43.37 -2.32 0.10
N ASP A 32 42.49 -1.35 0.35
CA ASP A 32 42.21 -0.18 -0.48
C ASP A 32 41.95 -0.49 -1.96
N LEU A 33 41.11 -1.50 -2.20
CA LEU A 33 40.65 -1.83 -3.55
C LEU A 33 39.77 -0.69 -4.09
N ALA A 34 40.08 -0.22 -5.31
CA ALA A 34 39.25 0.74 -5.98
C ALA A 34 39.06 0.41 -7.46
N ILE A 35 37.83 0.60 -7.96
CA ILE A 35 37.47 0.51 -9.37
C ILE A 35 37.08 1.91 -9.84
N ALA A 36 37.71 2.36 -10.93
CA ALA A 36 37.46 3.68 -11.50
C ALA A 36 36.05 3.76 -12.17
N THR A 37 35.51 4.96 -12.27
CA THR A 37 34.35 5.26 -13.14
C THR A 37 34.71 5.07 -14.61
N ALA A 38 33.72 5.02 -15.52
CA ALA A 38 33.96 4.82 -16.95
C ALA A 38 34.86 5.89 -17.57
N ASP A 39 34.79 7.13 -17.10
CA ASP A 39 35.60 8.26 -17.53
C ASP A 39 36.98 8.30 -16.84
N GLY A 40 37.23 7.41 -15.91
CA GLY A 40 38.51 7.32 -15.15
C GLY A 40 38.77 8.46 -14.15
N ARG A 41 37.79 9.38 -13.95
CA ARG A 41 37.98 10.55 -13.10
C ARG A 41 37.57 10.34 -11.65
N GLY A 42 36.72 9.35 -11.41
CA GLY A 42 36.17 9.04 -10.10
C GLY A 42 36.38 7.58 -9.69
N LYS A 43 35.82 7.21 -8.55
CA LYS A 43 35.81 5.84 -8.04
C LYS A 43 34.38 5.33 -8.05
N GLN A 44 34.14 4.28 -8.82
CA GLN A 44 32.82 3.59 -8.89
C GLN A 44 32.59 2.75 -7.64
N LEU A 45 33.60 1.98 -7.25
CA LEU A 45 33.62 1.12 -6.08
C LEU A 45 34.92 1.31 -5.32
N THR A 46 34.82 1.40 -4.00
CA THR A 46 35.96 1.29 -3.09
C THR A 46 35.69 0.25 -2.04
N ILE A 47 36.70 -0.49 -1.61
CA ILE A 47 36.61 -1.46 -0.51
C ILE A 47 37.85 -1.28 0.37
N ALA A 48 37.65 -1.02 1.65
CA ALA A 48 38.76 -0.79 2.57
C ALA A 48 39.60 -2.07 2.78
N ARG A 49 38.95 -3.22 2.94
CA ARG A 49 39.62 -4.50 3.14
C ARG A 49 38.76 -5.65 2.57
N VAL A 50 39.44 -6.55 1.85
CA VAL A 50 38.92 -7.87 1.50
C VAL A 50 39.81 -8.91 2.14
N TYR A 51 39.26 -9.75 3.01
CA TYR A 51 39.95 -10.88 3.63
C TYR A 51 39.33 -12.18 3.12
N LEU A 52 40.18 -13.13 2.78
CA LEU A 52 39.82 -14.43 2.28
C LEU A 52 40.68 -15.48 2.98
N ASP A 53 40.04 -16.47 3.60
CA ASP A 53 40.64 -17.60 4.27
C ASP A 53 40.30 -18.89 3.52
N GLY A 54 41.31 -19.46 2.87
CA GLY A 54 41.19 -20.68 2.07
C GLY A 54 41.60 -21.90 2.85
N GLU A 55 40.80 -22.94 2.82
CA GLU A 55 41.09 -24.21 3.47
C GLU A 55 41.98 -25.13 2.62
N LEU A 56 43.01 -25.75 3.24
CA LEU A 56 43.84 -26.76 2.60
C LEU A 56 43.04 -27.98 2.12
N GLU A 57 41.87 -28.19 2.69
CA GLU A 57 40.90 -29.21 2.27
C GLU A 57 40.45 -29.01 0.80
N SER A 58 40.55 -27.81 0.25
CA SER A 58 40.31 -27.50 -1.16
C SER A 58 41.14 -28.34 -2.10
N LEU A 59 42.40 -28.60 -1.74
CA LEU A 59 43.32 -29.42 -2.52
C LEU A 59 42.94 -30.92 -2.49
N LEU A 60 42.44 -31.38 -1.35
CA LEU A 60 42.04 -32.78 -1.17
C LEU A 60 40.71 -33.10 -1.84
N ARG A 61 39.78 -32.14 -1.86
CA ARG A 61 38.44 -32.31 -2.42
C ARG A 61 38.31 -31.92 -3.88
N LEU A 62 39.35 -31.35 -4.49
CA LEU A 62 39.32 -30.74 -5.82
C LEU A 62 38.13 -29.78 -5.99
N ALA A 63 37.74 -29.12 -4.90
CA ALA A 63 36.66 -28.19 -4.82
C ALA A 63 37.07 -27.02 -3.91
N PRO A 64 36.82 -25.75 -4.27
CA PRO A 64 37.14 -24.62 -3.42
C PRO A 64 36.35 -24.69 -2.13
N VAL A 65 37.05 -24.77 -1.01
CA VAL A 65 36.53 -24.64 0.35
C VAL A 65 37.15 -23.39 0.94
N VAL A 66 36.31 -22.43 1.32
CA VAL A 66 36.71 -21.14 1.86
C VAL A 66 36.06 -21.00 3.24
N ASP A 67 36.87 -20.81 4.28
CA ASP A 67 36.40 -20.75 5.66
C ASP A 67 35.85 -19.36 6.04
N ALA A 68 36.44 -18.30 5.45
CA ALA A 68 35.91 -16.96 5.65
C ALA A 68 36.12 -16.08 4.42
N VAL A 69 35.14 -15.25 4.13
CA VAL A 69 35.24 -14.08 3.24
C VAL A 69 34.68 -12.87 3.97
N THR A 70 35.55 -11.88 4.20
CA THR A 70 35.13 -10.62 4.84
C THR A 70 35.39 -9.45 3.91
N VAL A 71 34.36 -8.62 3.71
CA VAL A 71 34.44 -7.38 2.93
C VAL A 71 34.10 -6.22 3.85
N ASP A 72 35.06 -5.35 4.11
CA ASP A 72 34.90 -4.22 5.03
C ASP A 72 34.77 -2.90 4.28
N ALA A 73 33.79 -2.12 4.68
CA ALA A 73 33.49 -0.77 4.20
C ALA A 73 33.45 -0.62 2.67
N PRO A 74 32.75 -1.49 1.92
CA PRO A 74 32.54 -1.23 0.49
C PRO A 74 31.68 0.01 0.30
N THR A 75 32.09 0.89 -0.62
CA THR A 75 31.34 2.06 -1.03
C THR A 75 31.12 2.03 -2.53
N LEU A 76 29.86 1.97 -2.96
CA LEU A 76 29.45 1.95 -4.36
C LEU A 76 28.74 3.26 -4.71
N HIS A 77 29.19 3.90 -5.78
CA HIS A 77 28.46 4.96 -6.45
C HIS A 77 27.77 4.37 -7.68
N LEU A 78 26.46 4.51 -7.79
CA LEU A 78 25.66 3.92 -8.86
C LEU A 78 24.73 4.97 -9.44
N THR A 79 24.73 5.12 -10.76
CA THR A 79 23.85 6.04 -11.47
C THR A 79 22.96 5.27 -12.46
N HIS A 80 21.65 5.44 -12.34
CA HIS A 80 20.70 5.05 -13.37
C HIS A 80 20.52 6.22 -14.34
N GLU A 81 20.91 6.00 -15.59
CA GLU A 81 20.94 7.04 -16.64
C GLU A 81 19.61 7.19 -17.39
N GLY A 82 18.61 6.39 -17.02
CA GLY A 82 17.30 6.30 -17.68
C GLY A 82 17.20 5.09 -18.60
N ASP A 83 15.97 4.75 -19.00
CA ASP A 83 15.63 3.64 -19.91
C ASP A 83 16.23 2.27 -19.54
N GLY A 84 16.53 2.06 -18.24
CA GLY A 84 17.11 0.83 -17.72
C GLY A 84 18.62 0.72 -17.90
N HIS A 85 19.33 1.81 -18.22
CA HIS A 85 20.77 1.88 -18.34
C HIS A 85 21.43 2.38 -17.05
N TYR A 86 22.54 1.73 -16.69
CA TYR A 86 23.33 2.08 -15.52
C TYR A 86 24.77 2.41 -15.91
N ASP A 87 25.40 3.26 -15.14
CA ASP A 87 26.80 3.66 -15.33
C ASP A 87 27.82 2.50 -15.15
N ILE A 88 27.34 1.29 -14.81
CA ILE A 88 28.13 0.04 -14.71
C ILE A 88 27.82 -0.98 -15.81
N ASP A 89 27.00 -0.65 -16.81
CA ASP A 89 26.56 -1.58 -17.88
C ASP A 89 27.73 -2.15 -18.68
N ASP A 90 28.80 -1.39 -18.87
CA ASP A 90 30.03 -1.83 -19.53
C ASP A 90 30.75 -2.94 -18.74
N ILE A 91 30.77 -2.84 -17.40
CA ILE A 91 31.30 -3.89 -16.53
C ILE A 91 30.46 -5.16 -16.67
N LEU A 92 29.13 -5.04 -16.56
CA LEU A 92 28.21 -6.17 -16.69
C LEU A 92 28.35 -6.86 -18.05
N ALA A 93 28.38 -6.09 -19.15
CA ALA A 93 28.57 -6.62 -20.51
C ALA A 93 29.95 -7.29 -20.68
N THR A 94 30.96 -6.84 -20.00
CA THR A 94 32.31 -7.46 -20.05
C THR A 94 32.35 -8.78 -19.31
N LEU A 95 31.72 -8.86 -18.13
CA LEU A 95 31.57 -10.10 -17.36
C LEU A 95 30.69 -11.14 -18.07
N GLU A 96 29.60 -10.72 -18.71
CA GLU A 96 28.75 -11.61 -19.52
C GLU A 96 29.50 -12.21 -20.70
N ARG A 97 30.28 -11.41 -21.44
CA ARG A 97 31.11 -11.89 -22.55
C ARG A 97 32.16 -12.90 -22.08
N ALA A 98 32.79 -12.64 -20.92
CA ALA A 98 33.74 -13.56 -20.32
C ALA A 98 33.10 -14.90 -19.94
N SER A 99 31.89 -14.86 -19.37
CA SER A 99 31.16 -16.08 -19.01
C SER A 99 30.59 -16.85 -20.21
N ALA A 100 30.16 -16.15 -21.26
CA ALA A 100 29.68 -16.77 -22.52
C ALA A 100 30.79 -17.45 -23.32
N SER A 101 32.04 -16.99 -23.20
CA SER A 101 33.20 -17.60 -23.86
C SER A 101 33.77 -18.81 -23.11
N ALA A 102 33.36 -19.06 -21.85
CA ALA A 102 33.71 -20.25 -21.11
C ALA A 102 32.94 -21.46 -21.66
N ALA A 103 33.66 -22.57 -21.94
CA ALA A 103 32.99 -23.82 -22.34
C ALA A 103 31.99 -24.25 -21.24
N PRO A 104 30.82 -24.80 -21.61
CA PRO A 104 29.86 -25.26 -20.66
C PRO A 104 30.46 -26.38 -19.80
N SER A 105 30.97 -26.05 -18.64
CA SER A 105 31.44 -26.99 -17.63
C SER A 105 30.36 -27.13 -16.56
N ALA A 106 30.24 -28.34 -16.00
CA ALA A 106 29.39 -28.53 -14.82
C ALA A 106 29.85 -27.55 -13.72
N PRO A 107 28.92 -26.90 -12.99
CA PRO A 107 29.30 -26.00 -11.92
C PRO A 107 30.22 -26.73 -10.93
N LEU A 108 31.40 -26.14 -10.66
CA LEU A 108 32.34 -26.71 -9.69
C LEU A 108 31.65 -26.76 -8.32
N PRO A 109 31.69 -27.90 -7.64
CA PRO A 109 31.19 -27.97 -6.27
C PRO A 109 32.05 -27.06 -5.38
N PHE A 110 31.41 -26.32 -4.46
CA PHE A 110 32.08 -25.42 -3.53
C PHE A 110 31.46 -25.47 -2.14
N ALA A 111 32.22 -25.01 -1.15
CA ALA A 111 31.73 -24.68 0.17
C ALA A 111 32.35 -23.35 0.61
N LEU A 112 31.51 -22.43 1.03
CA LEU A 112 31.83 -21.12 1.56
C LEU A 112 31.25 -20.97 2.95
N TYR A 113 32.09 -20.66 3.90
CA TYR A 113 31.70 -20.37 5.27
C TYR A 113 31.94 -18.90 5.58
N ASN A 114 31.21 -18.38 6.57
CA ASN A 114 31.44 -17.06 7.18
C ASN A 114 31.62 -15.92 6.16
N LEU A 115 30.73 -15.83 5.15
CA LEU A 115 30.69 -14.65 4.29
C LEU A 115 30.11 -13.47 5.07
N THR A 116 30.92 -12.42 5.26
CA THR A 116 30.51 -11.19 5.94
C THR A 116 30.84 -9.95 5.10
N LEU A 117 29.93 -8.99 5.12
CA LEU A 117 30.14 -7.65 4.61
C LEU A 117 29.78 -6.67 5.71
N ASN A 118 30.70 -5.78 6.06
CA ASN A 118 30.56 -4.86 7.18
C ASN A 118 30.67 -3.41 6.72
N GLY A 119 29.74 -2.56 7.20
CA GLY A 119 29.80 -1.12 7.01
C GLY A 119 29.71 -0.65 5.56
N GLY A 120 29.03 -1.43 4.71
CA GLY A 120 28.86 -1.07 3.31
C GLY A 120 27.98 0.18 3.13
N SER A 121 28.21 0.88 2.02
CA SER A 121 27.42 2.04 1.60
C SER A 121 27.19 2.06 0.10
N VAL A 122 26.02 2.59 -0.30
CA VAL A 122 25.67 2.84 -1.70
C VAL A 122 25.12 4.26 -1.82
N ASP A 123 25.66 5.03 -2.74
CA ASP A 123 25.10 6.30 -3.19
C ASP A 123 24.49 6.07 -4.57
N PHE A 124 23.17 6.13 -4.63
CA PHE A 124 22.41 5.88 -5.86
C PHE A 124 21.80 7.17 -6.37
N THR A 125 22.11 7.51 -7.61
CA THR A 125 21.52 8.64 -8.34
C THR A 125 20.62 8.09 -9.44
N ASP A 126 19.36 8.52 -9.47
CA ASP A 126 18.39 8.09 -10.46
C ASP A 126 17.93 9.28 -11.32
N HIS A 127 18.23 9.23 -12.61
CA HIS A 127 17.81 10.23 -13.60
C HIS A 127 16.43 9.86 -14.16
N LEU A 128 15.37 10.21 -13.41
CA LEU A 128 14.00 10.06 -13.88
C LEU A 128 13.61 11.17 -14.86
N SER A 129 12.63 10.90 -15.71
CA SER A 129 12.02 11.93 -16.59
C SER A 129 11.43 13.12 -15.81
N THR A 130 11.12 12.93 -14.53
CA THR A 130 10.58 13.95 -13.60
C THR A 130 11.66 14.70 -12.82
N GLY A 131 12.94 14.39 -13.05
CA GLY A 131 14.10 14.98 -12.38
C GLY A 131 14.95 13.97 -11.63
N GLU A 132 16.15 14.41 -11.22
CA GLU A 132 17.13 13.60 -10.52
C GLU A 132 16.69 13.27 -9.09
N ARG A 133 16.94 12.04 -8.65
CA ARG A 133 16.69 11.55 -7.28
C ARG A 133 17.94 10.90 -6.71
N HIS A 134 18.19 11.16 -5.44
CA HIS A 134 19.31 10.57 -4.71
C HIS A 134 18.76 9.66 -3.60
N HIS A 135 19.31 8.46 -3.55
CA HIS A 135 19.05 7.51 -2.48
C HIS A 135 20.37 7.07 -1.86
N THR A 136 20.35 6.92 -0.55
CA THR A 136 21.53 6.50 0.20
C THR A 136 21.24 5.22 0.97
N LEU A 137 22.09 4.22 0.81
CA LEU A 137 22.13 3.05 1.66
C LEU A 137 23.40 3.13 2.51
N ARG A 138 23.26 2.93 3.82
CA ARG A 138 24.34 3.03 4.80
C ARG A 138 24.32 1.85 5.75
N ALA A 139 25.42 1.68 6.47
CA ALA A 139 25.58 0.64 7.49
C ALA A 139 25.19 -0.76 6.99
N LEU A 140 25.42 -1.06 5.70
CA LEU A 140 25.11 -2.36 5.14
C LEU A 140 25.93 -3.44 5.84
N HIS A 141 25.21 -4.37 6.44
CA HIS A 141 25.76 -5.56 7.07
C HIS A 141 25.10 -6.80 6.48
N LEU A 142 25.91 -7.70 5.92
CA LEU A 142 25.46 -9.01 5.43
C LEU A 142 26.28 -10.08 6.13
N ALA A 143 25.62 -11.10 6.67
CA ALA A 143 26.26 -12.30 7.20
C ALA A 143 25.58 -13.53 6.62
N VAL A 144 26.33 -14.38 5.94
CA VAL A 144 25.91 -15.68 5.42
C VAL A 144 26.81 -16.75 6.04
N PRO A 145 26.35 -17.45 7.08
CA PRO A 145 27.20 -18.39 7.82
C PRO A 145 27.72 -19.54 6.99
N PHE A 146 26.94 -19.97 5.99
CA PHE A 146 27.28 -21.13 5.19
C PHE A 146 26.58 -21.13 3.83
N LEU A 147 27.30 -21.53 2.78
CA LEU A 147 26.76 -21.72 1.45
C LEU A 147 27.52 -22.86 0.76
N SER A 148 26.85 -23.93 0.33
CA SER A 148 27.54 -25.07 -0.31
C SER A 148 26.66 -25.78 -1.33
N THR A 149 27.28 -26.12 -2.45
CA THR A 149 26.71 -26.99 -3.49
C THR A 149 27.11 -28.45 -3.32
N LEU A 150 27.95 -28.79 -2.33
CA LEU A 150 28.37 -30.15 -2.05
C LEU A 150 27.15 -31.04 -1.72
N ALA A 151 27.06 -32.22 -2.33
CA ALA A 151 25.91 -33.13 -2.18
C ALA A 151 25.61 -33.48 -0.72
N SER A 152 26.64 -33.65 0.12
CA SER A 152 26.50 -33.96 1.54
C SER A 152 25.99 -32.79 2.40
N LYS A 153 25.89 -31.57 1.84
CA LYS A 153 25.55 -30.35 2.58
C LYS A 153 24.38 -29.58 1.98
N ARG A 154 23.70 -30.11 0.97
CA ARG A 154 22.58 -29.44 0.27
C ARG A 154 21.36 -29.18 1.15
N ASP A 155 21.12 -30.04 2.15
CA ASP A 155 19.96 -29.95 3.03
C ASP A 155 20.26 -29.16 4.32
N VAL A 156 21.46 -28.59 4.45
CA VAL A 156 21.85 -27.78 5.61
C VAL A 156 21.08 -26.46 5.55
N LYS A 157 20.43 -26.11 6.67
CA LYS A 157 19.79 -24.83 6.83
C LYS A 157 20.79 -23.71 6.95
N VAL A 158 20.60 -22.67 6.16
CA VAL A 158 21.39 -21.45 6.16
C VAL A 158 20.58 -20.35 6.80
N GLN A 159 21.22 -19.54 7.65
CA GLN A 159 20.58 -18.43 8.37
C GLN A 159 21.27 -17.09 8.02
N PRO A 160 21.06 -16.56 6.81
CA PRO A 160 21.58 -15.25 6.43
C PRO A 160 20.94 -14.13 7.25
N ARG A 161 21.72 -13.08 7.50
CA ARG A 161 21.25 -11.81 8.07
C ARG A 161 21.65 -10.66 7.17
N LEU A 162 20.73 -9.72 6.96
CA LEU A 162 20.96 -8.51 6.19
C LEU A 162 20.35 -7.34 6.96
N ALA A 163 21.18 -6.34 7.28
CA ALA A 163 20.74 -5.09 7.90
C ALA A 163 21.33 -3.90 7.15
N PHE A 164 20.59 -2.81 7.04
CA PHE A 164 21.03 -1.56 6.40
C PHE A 164 20.08 -0.42 6.74
N ASP A 165 20.54 0.80 6.51
CA ASP A 165 19.75 2.00 6.57
C ASP A 165 19.55 2.54 5.15
N LEU A 166 18.30 2.63 4.68
CA LEU A 166 17.93 3.19 3.38
C LEU A 166 17.25 4.54 3.57
N ASN A 167 17.88 5.62 3.08
CA ASN A 167 17.41 6.99 3.28
C ASN A 167 17.11 7.33 4.75
N GLY A 168 17.88 6.77 5.68
CA GLY A 168 17.71 6.94 7.13
C GLY A 168 16.69 6.00 7.78
N SER A 169 16.03 5.12 7.02
CA SER A 169 15.10 4.12 7.52
C SER A 169 15.82 2.80 7.75
N HIS A 170 15.64 2.20 8.92
CA HIS A 170 16.35 0.97 9.29
C HIS A 170 15.62 -0.28 8.81
N PHE A 171 16.38 -1.19 8.17
CA PHE A 171 15.96 -2.51 7.72
C PHE A 171 16.80 -3.58 8.40
N ASP A 172 16.16 -4.58 8.98
CA ASP A 172 16.79 -5.78 9.54
C ASP A 172 16.04 -7.02 9.06
N THR A 173 16.77 -7.95 8.46
CA THR A 173 16.20 -9.21 7.99
C THR A 173 16.97 -10.37 8.55
N ALA A 174 16.25 -11.38 9.01
CA ALA A 174 16.77 -12.68 9.38
C ALA A 174 16.07 -13.74 8.56
N THR A 175 16.84 -14.63 7.93
CA THR A 175 16.30 -15.65 7.03
C THR A 175 16.74 -17.03 7.50
N GLU A 176 15.90 -18.04 7.31
CA GLU A 176 16.28 -19.44 7.39
C GLU A 176 15.86 -20.12 6.09
N SER A 177 16.77 -20.77 5.39
CA SER A 177 16.48 -21.39 4.10
C SER A 177 17.34 -22.61 3.82
N THR A 178 16.89 -23.48 2.90
CA THR A 178 17.64 -24.59 2.33
C THR A 178 17.83 -24.34 0.82
N PRO A 179 18.75 -23.45 0.43
CA PRO A 179 18.81 -22.89 -0.92
C PRO A 179 19.14 -23.92 -2.02
N PHE A 180 19.77 -25.03 -1.67
CA PHE A 180 20.20 -26.07 -2.62
C PHE A 180 19.44 -27.39 -2.49
N ALA A 181 18.46 -27.49 -1.57
CA ALA A 181 17.60 -28.65 -1.45
C ALA A 181 16.66 -28.81 -2.66
N GLN A 182 16.17 -30.03 -2.91
CA GLN A 182 15.21 -30.29 -4.00
C GLN A 182 13.91 -29.52 -3.80
N THR A 183 13.41 -29.46 -2.56
CA THR A 183 12.28 -28.60 -2.18
C THR A 183 12.84 -27.37 -1.48
N ARG A 184 12.79 -26.23 -2.17
CA ARG A 184 13.30 -24.97 -1.62
C ARG A 184 12.25 -24.39 -0.66
N LYS A 185 12.60 -24.37 0.61
CA LYS A 185 11.79 -23.74 1.67
C LYS A 185 12.63 -22.66 2.34
N GLY A 186 11.97 -21.58 2.72
CA GLY A 186 12.62 -20.51 3.45
C GLY A 186 11.61 -19.68 4.20
N ASP A 187 12.04 -19.22 5.36
CA ASP A 187 11.34 -18.23 6.17
C ASP A 187 12.24 -17.01 6.30
N ALA A 188 11.68 -15.83 6.13
CA ALA A 188 12.36 -14.56 6.34
C ALA A 188 11.55 -13.70 7.30
N THR A 189 12.19 -13.14 8.31
CA THR A 189 11.63 -12.07 9.13
C THR A 189 12.19 -10.76 8.62
N ILE A 190 11.31 -9.82 8.28
CA ILE A 190 11.65 -8.50 7.74
C ILE A 190 11.15 -7.47 8.74
N ARG A 191 12.07 -6.69 9.31
CA ARG A 191 11.77 -5.56 10.17
C ARG A 191 12.14 -4.28 9.46
N ILE A 192 11.19 -3.37 9.38
CA ILE A 192 11.33 -2.04 8.80
C ILE A 192 10.94 -1.04 9.87
N SER A 193 11.81 -0.07 10.14
CA SER A 193 11.53 0.98 11.11
C SER A 193 11.57 2.35 10.46
N LYS A 194 10.47 3.08 10.61
CA LYS A 194 10.32 4.47 10.18
C LYS A 194 10.65 4.72 8.69
N LEU A 195 10.19 3.84 7.80
CA LEU A 195 10.34 4.05 6.37
C LEU A 195 9.51 5.25 5.91
N ASP A 196 10.17 6.36 5.64
CA ASP A 196 9.55 7.52 5.01
C ASP A 196 9.30 7.25 3.52
N LEU A 197 8.04 7.33 3.09
CA LEU A 197 7.66 7.10 1.69
C LEU A 197 7.79 8.36 0.82
N ALA A 198 8.02 9.54 1.36
CA ALA A 198 8.12 10.78 0.61
C ALA A 198 9.21 10.74 -0.50
N PRO A 199 10.42 10.19 -0.29
CA PRO A 199 11.42 10.07 -1.34
C PRO A 199 11.00 9.20 -2.53
N TYR A 200 10.02 8.29 -2.32
CA TYR A 200 9.61 7.30 -3.32
C TYR A 200 8.33 7.68 -4.09
N VAL A 201 7.71 8.81 -3.76
CA VAL A 201 6.48 9.29 -4.43
C VAL A 201 6.68 9.50 -5.93
N ALA A 202 7.88 9.90 -6.36
CA ALA A 202 8.21 10.10 -7.77
C ALA A 202 8.15 8.82 -8.63
N TYR A 203 8.21 7.65 -7.99
CA TYR A 203 8.12 6.34 -8.66
C TYR A 203 6.68 5.83 -8.80
N LEU A 204 5.72 6.51 -8.18
CA LEU A 204 4.31 6.15 -8.35
C LEU A 204 3.82 6.57 -9.73
N PRO A 205 2.97 5.74 -10.38
CA PRO A 205 2.41 6.09 -11.68
C PRO A 205 1.66 7.42 -11.63
N ALA A 206 1.95 8.32 -12.58
CA ALA A 206 1.26 9.61 -12.69
C ALA A 206 -0.24 9.48 -13.00
N SER A 207 -0.68 8.30 -13.47
CA SER A 207 -2.09 7.97 -13.73
C SER A 207 -2.91 7.68 -12.46
N LEU A 208 -2.29 7.63 -11.28
CA LEU A 208 -3.03 7.44 -10.04
C LEU A 208 -3.94 8.65 -9.79
N PRO A 209 -5.22 8.41 -9.44
CA PRO A 209 -6.19 9.47 -9.21
C PRO A 209 -5.95 10.23 -7.90
N VAL A 210 -5.03 9.74 -7.08
CA VAL A 210 -4.61 10.35 -5.81
C VAL A 210 -3.09 10.48 -5.76
N ARG A 211 -2.60 11.47 -5.03
CA ARG A 211 -1.16 11.71 -4.82
C ARG A 211 -0.82 11.49 -3.35
N LEU A 212 0.14 10.62 -3.11
CA LEU A 212 0.72 10.47 -1.77
C LEU A 212 1.54 11.71 -1.43
N GLN A 213 1.28 12.32 -0.29
CA GLN A 213 2.01 13.49 0.24
C GLN A 213 3.01 13.06 1.32
N SER A 214 2.57 12.21 2.23
CA SER A 214 3.40 11.67 3.30
C SER A 214 2.87 10.31 3.75
N ALA A 215 3.75 9.45 4.21
CA ALA A 215 3.47 8.27 5.01
C ALA A 215 4.77 7.73 5.58
N VAL A 216 4.74 7.26 6.82
CA VAL A 216 5.86 6.55 7.46
C VAL A 216 5.40 5.15 7.80
N VAL A 217 6.19 4.15 7.39
CA VAL A 217 5.85 2.72 7.55
C VAL A 217 6.79 2.05 8.55
N ASP A 218 6.20 1.37 9.53
CA ASP A 218 6.86 0.38 10.37
C ASP A 218 6.28 -1.00 10.05
N ALA A 219 7.12 -2.03 9.98
CA ALA A 219 6.67 -3.39 9.71
C ALA A 219 7.53 -4.43 10.45
N ASP A 220 6.88 -5.46 10.95
CA ASP A 220 7.50 -6.70 11.42
C ASP A 220 6.74 -7.86 10.78
N VAL A 221 7.27 -8.36 9.66
CA VAL A 221 6.59 -9.33 8.81
C VAL A 221 7.45 -10.58 8.64
N ARG A 222 6.83 -11.73 8.87
CA ARG A 222 7.40 -13.03 8.52
C ARG A 222 6.86 -13.46 7.16
N LEU A 223 7.77 -13.70 6.23
CA LEU A 223 7.52 -14.23 4.91
C LEU A 223 7.91 -15.71 4.89
N GLY A 224 6.97 -16.59 4.63
CA GLY A 224 7.22 -18.00 4.32
C GLY A 224 7.19 -18.21 2.80
N PHE A 225 8.19 -18.92 2.29
CA PHE A 225 8.27 -19.31 0.89
C PHE A 225 8.46 -20.83 0.77
N GLU A 226 7.69 -21.46 -0.09
CA GLU A 226 7.83 -22.86 -0.45
C GLU A 226 7.74 -23.01 -1.97
N GLN A 227 8.76 -23.61 -2.57
CA GLN A 227 8.79 -23.95 -3.99
C GLN A 227 8.64 -25.47 -4.13
N ALA A 228 7.42 -25.90 -4.47
CA ALA A 228 7.06 -27.26 -4.83
C ALA A 228 6.49 -27.26 -6.26
N ALA A 229 5.50 -28.10 -6.56
CA ALA A 229 4.78 -28.09 -7.84
C ALA A 229 4.10 -26.73 -8.13
N GLN A 230 3.67 -26.03 -7.09
CA GLN A 230 3.20 -24.63 -7.12
C GLN A 230 3.96 -23.84 -6.04
N SER A 231 4.42 -22.65 -6.40
CA SER A 231 5.06 -21.75 -5.44
C SER A 231 4.02 -21.19 -4.47
N LYS A 232 4.34 -21.20 -3.18
CA LYS A 232 3.52 -20.65 -2.11
C LYS A 232 4.27 -19.55 -1.39
N VAL A 233 3.61 -18.41 -1.19
CA VAL A 233 4.11 -17.29 -0.40
C VAL A 233 3.09 -16.97 0.67
N THR A 234 3.53 -16.86 1.90
CA THR A 234 2.70 -16.54 3.05
C THR A 234 3.31 -15.36 3.81
N LEU A 235 2.52 -14.35 4.14
CA LEU A 235 2.93 -13.20 4.95
C LEU A 235 2.10 -13.17 6.23
N LYS A 236 2.78 -12.98 7.37
CA LYS A 236 2.18 -12.83 8.71
C LYS A 236 2.92 -11.74 9.47
N GLY A 237 2.27 -11.09 10.42
CA GLY A 237 2.91 -10.08 11.26
C GLY A 237 2.14 -8.77 11.32
N THR A 238 2.84 -7.66 11.53
CA THR A 238 2.22 -6.36 11.73
C THR A 238 2.79 -5.33 10.77
N VAL A 239 1.91 -4.45 10.30
CA VAL A 239 2.26 -3.26 9.49
C VAL A 239 1.55 -2.06 10.09
N LYS A 240 2.30 -0.98 10.34
CA LYS A 240 1.79 0.29 10.82
C LYS A 240 2.18 1.40 9.86
N VAL A 241 1.20 2.19 9.45
CA VAL A 241 1.40 3.41 8.66
C VAL A 241 1.03 4.60 9.52
N SER A 242 1.92 5.58 9.62
CA SER A 242 1.72 6.79 10.41
C SER A 242 1.78 8.03 9.52
N GLY A 243 0.96 9.05 9.81
CA GLY A 243 0.98 10.31 9.09
C GLY A 243 0.64 10.18 7.60
N LEU A 244 -0.25 9.25 7.25
CA LEU A 244 -0.70 9.11 5.86
C LEU A 244 -1.47 10.36 5.44
N ALA A 245 -1.02 11.01 4.37
CA ALA A 245 -1.72 12.11 3.74
C ALA A 245 -1.79 11.91 2.23
N LEU A 246 -3.02 11.95 1.71
CA LEU A 246 -3.31 11.88 0.29
C LEU A 246 -3.97 13.18 -0.17
N SER A 247 -3.63 13.63 -1.37
CA SER A 247 -4.33 14.71 -2.07
C SER A 247 -5.02 14.18 -3.33
N ASP A 248 -5.98 14.94 -3.82
CA ASP A 248 -6.58 14.70 -5.13
C ASP A 248 -5.64 15.11 -6.28
N ALA A 249 -6.08 14.93 -7.52
CA ALA A 249 -5.31 15.29 -8.71
C ALA A 249 -5.00 16.80 -8.80
N ALA A 250 -5.79 17.64 -8.15
CA ALA A 250 -5.60 19.10 -8.07
C ALA A 250 -4.66 19.52 -6.91
N GLY A 251 -4.18 18.55 -6.12
CA GLY A 251 -3.31 18.81 -4.96
C GLY A 251 -4.06 19.22 -3.70
N GLN A 252 -5.41 19.15 -3.68
CA GLN A 252 -6.18 19.46 -2.48
C GLN A 252 -6.20 18.27 -1.52
N PRO A 253 -6.10 18.51 -0.19
CA PRO A 253 -6.17 17.43 0.79
C PRO A 253 -7.43 16.60 0.62
N LEU A 254 -7.28 15.27 0.52
CA LEU A 254 -8.36 14.33 0.31
C LEU A 254 -8.57 13.41 1.51
N LEU A 255 -7.53 12.71 1.90
CA LEU A 255 -7.55 11.75 3.01
C LEU A 255 -6.32 11.95 3.88
N GLY A 256 -6.54 12.08 5.18
CA GLY A 256 -5.52 12.03 6.21
C GLY A 256 -5.79 10.87 7.16
N VAL A 257 -4.76 10.22 7.67
CA VAL A 257 -4.85 9.19 8.72
C VAL A 257 -3.68 9.36 9.67
N GLU A 258 -3.96 9.54 10.96
CA GLU A 258 -2.91 9.62 11.98
C GLU A 258 -2.13 8.31 12.07
N THR A 259 -2.87 7.19 12.20
CA THR A 259 -2.28 5.85 12.27
C THR A 259 -3.23 4.83 11.64
N LEU A 260 -2.67 3.93 10.84
CA LEU A 260 -3.31 2.72 10.35
C LEU A 260 -2.45 1.54 10.78
N ALA A 261 -3.00 0.62 11.59
CA ALA A 261 -2.31 -0.57 12.05
C ALA A 261 -3.05 -1.82 11.57
N ALA A 262 -2.34 -2.72 10.91
CA ALA A 262 -2.86 -3.98 10.40
C ALA A 262 -2.10 -5.16 10.97
N GLU A 263 -2.82 -6.18 11.43
CA GLU A 263 -2.27 -7.47 11.84
C GLU A 263 -2.59 -8.51 10.76
N LEU A 264 -1.53 -8.99 10.10
CA LEU A 264 -1.60 -9.96 9.02
C LEU A 264 -1.66 -11.37 9.63
N ALA A 265 -2.83 -12.01 9.58
CA ALA A 265 -3.01 -13.38 10.07
C ALA A 265 -2.50 -14.41 9.06
N ASP A 266 -2.85 -14.23 7.78
CA ASP A 266 -2.47 -15.13 6.69
C ASP A 266 -2.71 -14.44 5.34
N VAL A 267 -1.66 -13.81 4.78
CA VAL A 267 -1.74 -13.17 3.48
C VAL A 267 -0.98 -14.03 2.46
N ARG A 268 -1.67 -14.47 1.42
CA ARG A 268 -1.16 -15.35 0.37
C ARG A 268 -1.34 -14.70 -1.01
N PRO A 269 -0.40 -13.83 -1.41
CA PRO A 269 -0.55 -13.01 -2.62
C PRO A 269 -0.71 -13.83 -3.90
N LEU A 270 0.01 -14.96 -4.02
CA LEU A 270 -0.07 -15.84 -5.20
C LEU A 270 -1.41 -16.57 -5.31
N GLU A 271 -2.12 -16.73 -4.19
CA GLU A 271 -3.45 -17.35 -4.12
C GLU A 271 -4.58 -16.30 -4.10
N GLN A 272 -4.22 -15.00 -4.09
CA GLN A 272 -5.15 -13.86 -3.98
C GLN A 272 -6.01 -13.91 -2.71
N VAL A 273 -5.39 -14.27 -1.58
CA VAL A 273 -6.04 -14.34 -0.26
C VAL A 273 -5.40 -13.32 0.67
N VAL A 274 -6.22 -12.53 1.34
CA VAL A 274 -5.82 -11.62 2.42
C VAL A 274 -6.67 -11.90 3.64
N HIS A 275 -6.05 -12.39 4.71
CA HIS A 275 -6.69 -12.56 6.00
C HIS A 275 -5.98 -11.68 7.02
N LEU A 276 -6.70 -10.70 7.56
CA LEU A 276 -6.26 -9.79 8.61
C LEU A 276 -6.96 -10.15 9.92
N ALA A 277 -6.20 -10.27 11.01
CA ALA A 277 -6.76 -10.42 12.35
C ALA A 277 -7.36 -9.10 12.85
N SER A 278 -6.70 -7.98 12.53
CA SER A 278 -7.21 -6.65 12.89
C SER A 278 -6.77 -5.58 11.89
N LEU A 279 -7.60 -4.56 11.78
CA LEU A 279 -7.31 -3.29 11.12
C LEU A 279 -7.81 -2.16 12.02
N GLU A 280 -6.91 -1.35 12.54
CA GLU A 280 -7.20 -0.21 13.38
C GLU A 280 -6.81 1.08 12.67
N ILE A 281 -7.73 2.03 12.59
CA ILE A 281 -7.56 3.31 11.89
C ILE A 281 -7.86 4.44 12.87
N THR A 282 -6.87 5.26 13.15
CA THR A 282 -6.97 6.36 14.10
C THR A 282 -7.01 7.70 13.40
N ALA A 283 -7.97 8.51 13.76
CA ALA A 283 -8.21 9.85 13.27
C ALA A 283 -8.20 9.95 11.72
N PRO A 284 -8.91 9.07 10.99
CA PRO A 284 -9.08 9.27 9.55
C PRO A 284 -9.90 10.55 9.31
N THR A 285 -9.42 11.38 8.38
CA THR A 285 -10.12 12.59 7.94
C THR A 285 -10.33 12.53 6.43
N LEU A 286 -11.58 12.52 5.98
CA LEU A 286 -11.93 12.51 4.57
C LEU A 286 -12.55 13.87 4.19
N ARG A 287 -12.09 14.46 3.09
CA ARG A 287 -12.65 15.67 2.50
C ARG A 287 -13.28 15.36 1.16
N ALA A 288 -14.60 15.27 1.15
CA ALA A 288 -15.37 15.05 -0.05
C ALA A 288 -15.95 16.39 -0.56
N THR A 289 -15.75 16.68 -1.83
CA THR A 289 -16.24 17.93 -2.44
C THR A 289 -16.96 17.61 -3.75
N ARG A 290 -18.14 18.18 -3.93
CA ARG A 290 -18.86 18.20 -5.19
C ARG A 290 -18.70 19.60 -5.81
N ASN A 291 -18.10 19.65 -6.99
CA ASN A 291 -17.86 20.93 -7.65
C ASN A 291 -19.15 21.48 -8.32
N ARG A 292 -19.11 22.70 -8.85
CA ARG A 292 -20.23 23.35 -9.52
C ARG A 292 -20.79 22.58 -10.75
N ALA A 293 -19.96 21.74 -11.37
CA ALA A 293 -20.35 20.88 -12.48
C ALA A 293 -20.96 19.54 -12.02
N GLY A 294 -21.08 19.31 -10.69
CA GLY A 294 -21.64 18.09 -10.12
C GLY A 294 -20.65 16.92 -9.99
N HIS A 295 -19.36 17.11 -10.32
CA HIS A 295 -18.33 16.06 -10.18
C HIS A 295 -17.80 15.99 -8.75
N LEU A 296 -17.60 14.75 -8.28
CA LEU A 296 -16.98 14.46 -6.98
C LEU A 296 -15.46 14.38 -7.11
N ASN A 297 -14.73 14.92 -6.13
CA ASN A 297 -13.28 14.71 -6.04
C ASN A 297 -12.89 13.26 -5.70
N LEU A 298 -13.88 12.41 -5.39
CA LEU A 298 -13.75 10.96 -5.15
C LEU A 298 -14.10 10.12 -6.40
N ASP A 299 -14.35 10.72 -7.56
CA ASP A 299 -14.76 10.02 -8.78
C ASP A 299 -13.52 9.42 -9.49
N PHE A 300 -12.98 8.36 -8.92
CA PHE A 300 -11.78 7.66 -9.39
C PHE A 300 -12.02 6.77 -10.63
N GLY A 301 -13.25 6.67 -11.10
CA GLY A 301 -13.67 5.62 -12.04
C GLY A 301 -13.85 6.02 -13.51
N LYS A 302 -13.64 7.27 -13.92
CA LYS A 302 -13.98 7.72 -15.29
C LYS A 302 -12.83 8.23 -16.15
N SER A 303 -11.60 8.23 -15.66
CA SER A 303 -10.44 8.36 -16.54
C SER A 303 -10.17 7.02 -17.21
N ARG A 304 -11.00 6.67 -18.20
CA ARG A 304 -10.63 5.64 -19.17
C ARG A 304 -9.30 6.10 -19.77
N PRO A 305 -8.20 5.34 -19.67
CA PRO A 305 -6.99 5.68 -20.41
C PRO A 305 -7.40 5.79 -21.87
N GLU A 306 -7.19 6.95 -22.48
CA GLU A 306 -7.27 7.01 -23.94
C GLU A 306 -6.35 5.91 -24.47
N PRO A 307 -6.82 5.06 -25.39
CA PRO A 307 -5.95 4.07 -25.99
C PRO A 307 -4.79 4.86 -26.60
N ILE A 308 -3.58 4.59 -26.11
CA ILE A 308 -2.34 5.11 -26.69
C ILE A 308 -2.46 4.76 -28.16
N ALA A 309 -2.65 5.78 -29.00
CA ALA A 309 -2.66 5.63 -30.44
C ALA A 309 -1.29 5.06 -30.82
N THR A 310 -1.22 3.75 -30.99
CA THR A 310 -0.08 3.07 -31.57
C THR A 310 0.09 3.69 -32.95
N LYS A 311 1.04 4.64 -33.05
CA LYS A 311 1.54 5.10 -34.34
C LYS A 311 1.92 3.84 -35.13
N ASN A 312 1.16 3.56 -36.19
CA ASN A 312 1.48 2.51 -37.15
C ASN A 312 2.89 2.77 -37.68
N ILE A 313 3.88 2.11 -37.10
CA ILE A 313 5.18 1.93 -37.73
C ILE A 313 4.95 0.85 -38.77
N ALA A 314 4.89 1.26 -40.03
CA ALA A 314 4.84 0.37 -41.16
C ALA A 314 6.11 -0.51 -41.15
N VAL A 315 5.94 -1.78 -40.80
CA VAL A 315 6.98 -2.81 -40.97
C VAL A 315 6.93 -3.28 -42.42
N PRO A 316 8.06 -3.26 -43.16
CA PRO A 316 8.08 -3.80 -44.54
C PRO A 316 7.81 -5.29 -44.52
N SER A 317 6.90 -5.74 -45.36
CA SER A 317 6.58 -7.15 -45.61
C SER A 317 7.81 -7.89 -46.14
N ALA A 318 8.36 -8.80 -45.35
CA ALA A 318 9.20 -9.87 -45.88
C ALA A 318 8.45 -11.20 -45.67
N SER A 319 8.03 -11.76 -46.78
CA SER A 319 7.46 -13.08 -46.89
C SER A 319 8.49 -14.15 -46.54
N THR A 320 8.27 -14.95 -45.49
CA THR A 320 8.78 -16.33 -45.44
C THR A 320 7.89 -17.19 -44.55
N ARG A 321 7.49 -18.31 -45.11
CA ARG A 321 6.71 -19.39 -44.49
C ARG A 321 7.45 -20.00 -43.31
N ALA A 322 6.75 -20.26 -42.19
CA ALA A 322 6.83 -21.54 -41.46
C ALA A 322 5.81 -21.58 -40.31
N SER A 323 4.90 -22.48 -40.45
CA SER A 323 4.20 -23.35 -39.47
C SER A 323 4.59 -23.24 -37.98
N GLY A 324 3.61 -22.93 -37.17
CA GLY A 324 3.72 -23.07 -35.71
C GLY A 324 2.75 -22.15 -34.97
N GLN A 325 1.46 -22.24 -35.28
CA GLN A 325 0.42 -21.55 -34.52
C GLN A 325 0.30 -22.20 -33.14
N LYS A 326 1.10 -21.75 -32.16
CA LYS A 326 0.78 -21.97 -30.75
C LYS A 326 -0.47 -21.15 -30.45
N SER A 327 -1.61 -21.83 -30.39
CA SER A 327 -2.85 -21.25 -29.90
C SER A 327 -2.58 -20.63 -28.52
N ILE A 328 -2.70 -19.31 -28.43
CA ILE A 328 -2.75 -18.60 -27.16
C ILE A 328 -4.03 -19.09 -26.48
N ARG A 329 -3.85 -20.01 -25.54
CA ARG A 329 -4.93 -20.46 -24.66
C ARG A 329 -5.46 -19.21 -23.97
N PRO A 330 -6.78 -18.91 -24.01
CA PRO A 330 -7.33 -17.78 -23.27
C PRO A 330 -6.88 -17.93 -21.81
N LEU A 331 -6.28 -16.89 -21.22
CA LEU A 331 -6.03 -16.90 -19.78
C LEU A 331 -7.37 -17.15 -19.10
N ALA A 332 -7.41 -18.18 -18.25
CA ALA A 332 -8.55 -18.40 -17.37
C ALA A 332 -8.84 -17.10 -16.62
N PRO A 333 -10.12 -16.73 -16.41
CA PRO A 333 -10.46 -15.53 -15.68
C PRO A 333 -9.73 -15.54 -14.32
N ALA A 334 -9.02 -14.44 -14.03
CA ALA A 334 -8.26 -14.31 -12.78
C ALA A 334 -9.22 -14.56 -11.61
N LYS A 335 -8.86 -15.44 -10.70
CA LYS A 335 -9.63 -15.70 -9.48
C LYS A 335 -9.79 -14.38 -8.73
N PRO A 336 -10.99 -14.00 -8.26
CA PRO A 336 -11.15 -12.77 -7.48
C PRO A 336 -10.40 -12.87 -6.14
N TRP A 337 -9.91 -11.74 -5.64
CA TRP A 337 -9.31 -11.67 -4.31
C TRP A 337 -10.32 -12.04 -3.23
N ALA A 338 -9.92 -12.89 -2.31
CA ALA A 338 -10.66 -13.20 -1.10
C ALA A 338 -10.07 -12.41 0.08
N LEU A 339 -10.92 -11.58 0.71
CA LEU A 339 -10.55 -10.79 1.87
C LEU A 339 -11.31 -11.31 3.09
N ALA A 340 -10.62 -11.48 4.21
CA ALA A 340 -11.22 -11.73 5.52
C ALA A 340 -10.58 -10.75 6.53
N LEU A 341 -11.42 -10.07 7.31
CA LEU A 341 -10.99 -9.16 8.37
C LEU A 341 -11.79 -9.51 9.63
N GLU A 342 -11.10 -9.98 10.67
CA GLU A 342 -11.77 -10.42 11.89
C GLU A 342 -12.27 -9.24 12.72
N ARG A 343 -11.48 -8.16 12.82
CA ARG A 343 -11.83 -6.94 13.55
C ARG A 343 -11.42 -5.69 12.80
N LEU A 344 -12.33 -4.78 12.63
CA LEU A 344 -12.11 -3.42 12.17
C LEU A 344 -12.45 -2.45 13.30
N ALA A 345 -11.56 -1.50 13.58
CA ALA A 345 -11.84 -0.39 14.47
C ALA A 345 -11.42 0.93 13.80
N VAL A 346 -12.30 1.93 13.87
CA VAL A 346 -12.00 3.30 13.48
C VAL A 346 -12.27 4.18 14.69
N HIS A 347 -11.29 5.02 15.03
CA HIS A 347 -11.35 5.92 16.18
C HIS A 347 -11.17 7.36 15.76
N ARG A 348 -11.95 8.26 16.32
CA ARG A 348 -11.85 9.73 16.13
C ARG A 348 -11.89 10.16 14.66
N GLY A 349 -12.68 9.44 13.84
CA GLY A 349 -12.79 9.75 12.42
C GLY A 349 -13.51 11.08 12.17
N GLY A 350 -13.23 11.70 11.02
CA GLY A 350 -13.87 12.92 10.55
C GLY A 350 -14.19 12.88 9.07
N LEU A 351 -15.31 13.44 8.69
CA LEU A 351 -15.72 13.64 7.30
C LEU A 351 -16.17 15.08 7.11
N SER A 352 -15.57 15.75 6.14
CA SER A 352 -16.01 17.06 5.68
C SER A 352 -16.59 16.94 4.27
N TRP A 353 -17.85 17.28 4.12
CA TRP A 353 -18.56 17.34 2.85
C TRP A 353 -18.84 18.78 2.45
N THR A 354 -18.49 19.14 1.21
CA THR A 354 -18.79 20.44 0.62
C THR A 354 -19.46 20.25 -0.75
N ASP A 355 -20.62 20.90 -0.94
CA ASP A 355 -21.33 20.89 -2.21
C ASP A 355 -21.41 22.30 -2.80
N ASP A 356 -20.52 22.54 -3.79
CA ASP A 356 -20.45 23.83 -4.50
C ASP A 356 -21.47 23.94 -5.63
N SER A 357 -22.22 22.86 -5.93
CA SER A 357 -23.28 22.87 -6.93
C SER A 357 -24.56 23.55 -6.42
N LEU A 358 -24.66 23.77 -5.11
CA LEU A 358 -25.81 24.37 -4.43
C LEU A 358 -25.60 25.87 -4.17
N GLN A 359 -26.70 26.62 -4.13
CA GLN A 359 -26.75 28.01 -3.70
C GLN A 359 -27.89 28.20 -2.67
N PRO A 360 -27.54 28.46 -1.39
CA PRO A 360 -26.21 28.55 -0.81
C PRO A 360 -25.48 27.22 -0.79
N GLN A 361 -24.12 27.26 -0.71
CA GLN A 361 -23.24 26.09 -0.62
C GLN A 361 -23.65 25.15 0.52
N GLY A 362 -23.76 23.84 0.22
CA GLY A 362 -24.01 22.81 1.23
C GLY A 362 -22.71 22.44 1.96
N ARG A 363 -22.76 22.36 3.29
CA ARG A 363 -21.65 21.89 4.12
C ARG A 363 -22.15 20.96 5.20
N LEU A 364 -21.47 19.81 5.36
CA LEU A 364 -21.73 18.84 6.42
C LEU A 364 -20.37 18.43 7.01
N GLU A 365 -20.33 18.30 8.32
CA GLU A 365 -19.16 17.78 9.04
C GLU A 365 -19.61 16.63 9.93
N LEU A 366 -18.91 15.50 9.87
CA LEU A 366 -18.95 14.44 10.86
C LEU A 366 -17.65 14.46 11.64
N ALA A 367 -17.75 14.40 12.94
CA ALA A 367 -16.64 14.33 13.87
C ALA A 367 -16.81 13.15 14.82
N GLN A 368 -15.74 12.77 15.50
CA GLN A 368 -15.75 11.70 16.49
C GLN A 368 -16.38 10.40 15.96
N LEU A 369 -16.13 10.09 14.68
CA LEU A 369 -16.59 8.83 14.10
C LEU A 369 -15.86 7.67 14.77
N GLU A 370 -16.62 6.85 15.46
CA GLU A 370 -16.21 5.57 16.00
C GLU A 370 -16.89 4.47 15.19
N LEU A 371 -16.15 3.45 14.75
CA LEU A 371 -16.68 2.30 14.05
C LEU A 371 -15.98 1.04 14.56
N GLN A 372 -16.77 0.05 14.91
CA GLN A 372 -16.29 -1.30 15.18
C GLN A 372 -17.04 -2.26 14.27
N ALA A 373 -16.33 -3.18 13.65
CA ALA A 373 -16.93 -4.23 12.86
C ALA A 373 -16.16 -5.53 13.03
N SER A 374 -16.86 -6.65 12.87
CA SER A 374 -16.27 -7.98 13.02
C SER A 374 -16.71 -8.93 11.93
N ALA A 375 -15.84 -9.92 11.64
CA ALA A 375 -16.09 -10.99 10.67
C ALA A 375 -16.45 -10.50 9.25
N LEU A 376 -15.79 -9.44 8.78
CA LEU A 376 -15.96 -8.93 7.43
C LEU A 376 -15.31 -9.87 6.40
N HIS A 377 -16.05 -10.21 5.35
CA HIS A 377 -15.57 -11.05 4.25
C HIS A 377 -15.91 -10.44 2.90
N TRP A 378 -15.01 -10.56 1.95
CA TRP A 378 -15.24 -10.20 0.56
C TRP A 378 -14.70 -11.31 -0.37
N PRO A 379 -15.52 -11.90 -1.25
CA PRO A 379 -16.99 -11.73 -1.32
C PRO A 379 -17.69 -12.04 0.00
N LEU A 380 -18.90 -11.50 0.18
CA LEU A 380 -19.74 -11.81 1.34
C LEU A 380 -19.99 -13.32 1.44
N THR A 381 -20.08 -13.82 2.65
CA THR A 381 -20.30 -15.25 2.94
C THR A 381 -21.56 -15.42 3.82
N ALA A 382 -22.00 -16.65 3.99
CA ALA A 382 -23.08 -16.97 4.91
C ALA A 382 -22.74 -16.67 6.39
N LYS A 383 -21.45 -16.49 6.74
CA LYS A 383 -21.02 -16.06 8.08
C LYS A 383 -21.40 -14.59 8.25
N PRO A 384 -22.23 -14.24 9.24
CA PRO A 384 -22.64 -12.86 9.44
C PRO A 384 -21.47 -12.00 9.93
N TYR A 385 -21.40 -10.77 9.44
CA TYR A 385 -20.59 -9.70 10.02
C TYR A 385 -21.48 -8.85 10.93
N THR A 386 -20.87 -8.20 11.92
CA THR A 386 -21.55 -7.22 12.77
C THR A 386 -20.82 -5.90 12.72
N PHE A 387 -21.54 -4.79 12.94
CA PHE A 387 -20.94 -3.47 13.07
C PHE A 387 -21.70 -2.61 14.06
N GLU A 388 -20.97 -1.67 14.66
CA GLU A 388 -21.50 -0.59 15.48
C GLU A 388 -20.71 0.68 15.11
N ALA A 389 -21.45 1.77 14.88
CA ALA A 389 -20.87 3.06 14.53
C ALA A 389 -21.55 4.18 15.29
N SER A 390 -20.80 5.21 15.66
CA SER A 390 -21.33 6.45 16.19
C SER A 390 -20.54 7.64 15.64
N ALA A 391 -21.19 8.79 15.51
CA ALA A 391 -20.56 10.03 15.08
C ALA A 391 -21.31 11.23 15.66
N GLU A 392 -20.63 12.35 15.66
CA GLU A 392 -21.19 13.65 15.99
C GLU A 392 -21.24 14.55 14.75
N MET A 393 -22.31 15.32 14.64
CA MET A 393 -22.46 16.33 13.59
C MET A 393 -22.53 17.71 14.24
N PRO A 394 -21.40 18.45 14.32
CA PRO A 394 -21.37 19.76 14.95
C PRO A 394 -22.07 20.82 14.09
N VAL A 395 -23.01 21.56 14.66
CA VAL A 395 -23.74 22.62 13.99
C VAL A 395 -24.00 23.78 14.96
N ARG A 396 -23.48 24.97 14.66
CA ARG A 396 -23.75 26.22 15.38
C ARG A 396 -23.63 26.12 16.92
N GLY A 397 -22.62 25.39 17.41
CA GLY A 397 -22.39 25.24 18.86
C GLY A 397 -23.21 24.14 19.54
N LYS A 398 -23.98 23.38 18.79
CA LYS A 398 -24.65 22.13 19.20
C LYS A 398 -24.07 20.98 18.41
N SER A 399 -24.25 19.75 18.86
CA SER A 399 -23.81 18.55 18.14
C SER A 399 -24.97 17.56 18.07
N ALA A 400 -25.36 17.19 16.85
CA ALA A 400 -26.25 16.06 16.65
C ALA A 400 -25.47 14.77 16.87
N ARG A 401 -26.15 13.74 17.43
CA ARG A 401 -25.59 12.43 17.66
C ARG A 401 -26.18 11.44 16.67
N LEU A 402 -25.30 10.71 16.03
CA LEU A 402 -25.65 9.66 15.09
C LEU A 402 -25.15 8.32 15.64
N SER A 403 -25.95 7.28 15.57
CA SER A 403 -25.50 5.92 15.84
C SER A 403 -26.14 4.94 14.87
N ALA A 404 -25.43 3.85 14.58
CA ALA A 404 -25.93 2.75 13.80
C ALA A 404 -25.30 1.45 14.28
N LYS A 405 -26.10 0.40 14.39
CA LYS A 405 -25.64 -0.96 14.66
C LYS A 405 -26.35 -1.93 13.75
N GLY A 406 -25.68 -2.99 13.39
CA GLY A 406 -26.28 -3.95 12.49
C GLY A 406 -25.48 -5.21 12.32
N GLU A 407 -26.09 -6.11 11.60
CA GLU A 407 -25.49 -7.37 11.17
C GLU A 407 -25.88 -7.65 9.73
N GLY A 408 -25.04 -8.37 9.01
CA GLY A 408 -25.33 -8.71 7.62
C GLY A 408 -24.49 -9.89 7.14
N GLY A 409 -24.88 -10.41 6.00
CA GLY A 409 -24.23 -11.54 5.34
C GLY A 409 -24.57 -11.55 3.85
N GLU A 410 -24.40 -12.70 3.21
CA GLU A 410 -24.61 -12.86 1.77
C GLU A 410 -26.06 -12.55 1.34
N SER A 411 -27.06 -12.91 2.16
CA SER A 411 -28.48 -12.85 1.77
C SER A 411 -29.31 -11.79 2.49
N SER A 412 -28.84 -11.28 3.63
CA SER A 412 -29.60 -10.33 4.43
C SER A 412 -28.71 -9.36 5.20
N THR A 413 -29.24 -8.15 5.43
CA THR A 413 -28.61 -7.14 6.29
C THR A 413 -29.69 -6.45 7.10
N THR A 414 -29.44 -6.28 8.39
CA THR A 414 -30.28 -5.50 9.30
C THR A 414 -29.46 -4.36 9.89
N VAL A 415 -30.05 -3.16 9.93
CA VAL A 415 -29.43 -1.97 10.51
C VAL A 415 -30.46 -1.26 11.36
N HIS A 416 -30.07 -0.97 12.59
CA HIS A 416 -30.79 -0.06 13.48
C HIS A 416 -29.99 1.22 13.61
N ALA A 417 -30.58 2.37 13.26
CA ALA A 417 -29.92 3.67 13.33
C ALA A 417 -30.73 4.64 14.20
N SER A 418 -30.02 5.53 14.89
CA SER A 418 -30.65 6.62 15.64
C SER A 418 -29.99 7.96 15.31
N ILE A 419 -30.79 8.98 15.27
CA ILE A 419 -30.41 10.37 15.05
C ILE A 419 -31.01 11.18 16.20
N GLY A 420 -30.16 11.91 16.92
CA GLY A 420 -30.60 12.80 17.99
C GLY A 420 -30.12 14.23 17.77
N ASP A 421 -30.99 15.18 18.04
CA ASP A 421 -30.70 16.62 17.99
C ASP A 421 -30.21 17.17 16.63
N LEU A 422 -30.63 16.60 15.49
CA LEU A 422 -30.22 17.04 14.16
C LEU A 422 -30.85 18.39 13.78
N ASP A 423 -30.05 19.42 13.55
CA ASP A 423 -30.50 20.73 13.04
C ASP A 423 -30.98 20.61 11.58
N LEU A 424 -32.27 20.75 11.33
CA LEU A 424 -32.84 20.73 9.99
C LEU A 424 -32.36 21.89 9.10
N GLY A 425 -31.75 22.93 9.65
CA GLY A 425 -31.11 23.98 8.89
C GLY A 425 -29.96 23.49 8.00
N LEU A 426 -29.39 22.32 8.30
CA LEU A 426 -28.41 21.64 7.42
C LEU A 426 -29.02 21.23 6.06
N ALA A 427 -30.31 20.92 6.03
CA ALA A 427 -31.03 20.61 4.80
C ALA A 427 -31.35 21.84 3.96
N ALA A 428 -31.27 23.06 4.52
CA ALA A 428 -31.65 24.29 3.85
C ALA A 428 -31.02 24.47 2.45
N PRO A 429 -29.73 24.24 2.21
CA PRO A 429 -29.15 24.37 0.87
C PRO A 429 -29.75 23.42 -0.15
N TYR A 430 -30.12 22.21 0.27
CA TYR A 430 -30.68 21.16 -0.58
C TYR A 430 -32.16 21.42 -0.88
N VAL A 431 -32.91 21.92 0.11
CA VAL A 431 -34.33 22.27 -0.02
C VAL A 431 -34.53 23.56 -0.81
N ALA A 432 -33.55 24.49 -0.74
CA ALA A 432 -33.62 25.77 -1.44
C ALA A 432 -33.76 25.66 -2.97
N GLN A 433 -33.47 24.52 -3.56
CA GLN A 433 -33.70 24.24 -4.98
C GLN A 433 -35.19 24.08 -5.32
N PHE A 434 -35.98 23.66 -4.36
CA PHE A 434 -37.42 23.35 -4.54
C PHE A 434 -38.34 24.31 -3.79
N LEU A 435 -37.82 24.89 -2.70
CA LEU A 435 -38.58 25.75 -1.79
C LEU A 435 -37.72 26.96 -1.42
N VAL A 436 -38.28 28.15 -1.57
CA VAL A 436 -37.60 29.41 -1.21
C VAL A 436 -37.46 29.66 0.31
N PRO A 437 -38.05 28.86 1.22
CA PRO A 437 -37.97 29.12 2.64
C PRO A 437 -36.70 28.60 3.32
N GLY A 438 -36.25 29.32 4.33
CA GLY A 438 -35.36 28.75 5.32
C GLY A 438 -36.08 27.69 6.14
N VAL A 439 -35.47 26.54 6.28
CA VAL A 439 -35.95 25.45 7.16
C VAL A 439 -35.20 25.52 8.48
N ALA A 440 -35.93 25.46 9.58
CA ALA A 440 -35.40 25.37 10.94
C ALA A 440 -36.16 24.29 11.72
N GLY A 441 -35.52 23.75 12.74
CA GLY A 441 -36.08 22.72 13.60
C GLY A 441 -35.01 21.71 14.03
N VAL A 442 -35.38 20.86 14.97
CA VAL A 442 -34.52 19.78 15.49
C VAL A 442 -35.23 18.45 15.27
N LEU A 443 -34.52 17.52 14.64
CA LEU A 443 -35.04 16.17 14.32
C LEU A 443 -34.38 15.13 15.22
N ASP A 444 -35.23 14.27 15.81
CA ASP A 444 -34.89 13.02 16.43
C ASP A 444 -35.57 11.88 15.65
N ALA A 445 -34.82 10.81 15.31
CA ALA A 445 -35.38 9.70 14.55
C ALA A 445 -34.73 8.36 14.94
N GLU A 446 -35.54 7.30 14.86
CA GLU A 446 -35.10 5.90 14.93
C GLU A 446 -35.50 5.22 13.63
N LEU A 447 -34.60 4.47 13.04
CA LEU A 447 -34.72 3.86 11.73
C LEU A 447 -34.31 2.40 11.80
N ASP A 448 -35.16 1.50 11.31
CA ASP A 448 -34.85 0.08 11.14
C ASP A 448 -34.85 -0.26 9.66
N LEU A 449 -33.70 -0.65 9.14
CA LEU A 449 -33.53 -1.07 7.76
C LEU A 449 -33.32 -2.59 7.71
N ARG A 450 -34.08 -3.27 6.87
CA ARG A 450 -33.88 -4.68 6.53
C ARG A 450 -33.71 -4.82 5.02
N MET A 451 -32.63 -5.46 4.62
CA MET A 451 -32.37 -5.81 3.23
C MET A 451 -32.34 -7.33 3.11
N GLN A 452 -33.08 -7.88 2.15
CA GLN A 452 -33.10 -9.31 1.86
C GLN A 452 -33.15 -9.51 0.34
N GLY A 453 -32.02 -9.87 -0.25
CA GLY A 453 -31.83 -9.81 -1.69
C GLY A 453 -32.05 -8.40 -2.20
N ASP A 454 -32.97 -8.24 -3.17
CA ASP A 454 -33.34 -6.94 -3.76
C ASP A 454 -34.44 -6.20 -2.97
N ALA A 455 -35.01 -6.84 -1.96
CA ALA A 455 -36.07 -6.25 -1.14
C ALA A 455 -35.48 -5.38 -0.03
N VAL A 456 -35.92 -4.15 0.07
CA VAL A 456 -35.55 -3.18 1.10
C VAL A 456 -36.77 -2.78 1.88
N GLN A 457 -36.78 -3.01 3.18
CA GLN A 457 -37.81 -2.59 4.12
C GLN A 457 -37.22 -1.54 5.06
N LEU A 458 -37.85 -0.40 5.16
CA LEU A 458 -37.54 0.67 6.09
C LEU A 458 -38.71 0.88 7.05
N ALA A 459 -38.46 0.69 8.33
CA ALA A 459 -39.37 1.10 9.38
C ALA A 459 -38.81 2.34 10.07
N VAL A 460 -39.72 3.23 10.48
CA VAL A 460 -39.41 4.42 11.27
C VAL A 460 -40.17 4.30 12.59
N PRO A 461 -39.58 3.61 13.59
CA PRO A 461 -40.25 3.42 14.89
C PRO A 461 -40.57 4.74 15.57
N ARG A 462 -39.72 5.74 15.41
CA ARG A 462 -39.88 7.06 16.00
C ARG A 462 -39.38 8.15 15.09
N LEU A 463 -40.18 9.20 14.92
CA LEU A 463 -39.81 10.45 14.28
C LEU A 463 -40.37 11.61 15.12
N ALA A 464 -39.49 12.47 15.65
CA ALA A 464 -39.90 13.65 16.39
C ALA A 464 -39.24 14.90 15.82
N VAL A 465 -40.00 15.92 15.54
CA VAL A 465 -39.49 17.22 15.08
C VAL A 465 -39.93 18.28 16.07
N ARG A 466 -38.96 19.01 16.61
CA ARG A 466 -39.18 20.10 17.55
C ARG A 466 -38.83 21.45 16.90
N ASP A 467 -39.51 22.51 17.34
CA ASP A 467 -39.25 23.89 16.92
C ASP A 467 -39.19 24.09 15.41
N PHE A 468 -40.04 23.37 14.68
CA PHE A 468 -40.11 23.43 13.22
C PHE A 468 -40.63 24.78 12.73
N ALA A 469 -39.89 25.40 11.82
CA ALA A 469 -40.31 26.63 11.16
C ALA A 469 -39.85 26.65 9.70
N LEU A 470 -40.74 27.06 8.81
CA LEU A 470 -40.45 27.40 7.43
C LEU A 470 -40.51 28.92 7.27
N LYS A 471 -39.44 29.54 6.76
CA LYS A 471 -39.42 30.96 6.41
C LYS A 471 -39.46 31.10 4.90
N GLY A 472 -40.52 31.63 4.36
CA GLY A 472 -40.71 31.82 2.92
C GLY A 472 -41.14 33.24 2.55
N PRO A 473 -41.21 33.57 1.24
CA PRO A 473 -41.71 34.87 0.80
C PRO A 473 -43.15 35.07 1.26
N LYS A 474 -43.55 36.34 1.43
CA LYS A 474 -44.82 36.78 2.06
C LYS A 474 -46.15 36.20 1.56
N GLU A 475 -46.12 35.38 0.50
CA GLU A 475 -47.32 34.87 -0.18
C GLU A 475 -47.55 33.36 -0.02
N TRP A 476 -46.73 32.65 0.80
CA TRP A 476 -46.88 31.21 0.99
C TRP A 476 -47.81 30.89 2.17
N THR A 477 -48.98 30.32 1.88
CA THR A 477 -49.83 29.65 2.85
C THR A 477 -49.60 28.14 2.77
N VAL A 478 -48.86 27.55 3.71
CA VAL A 478 -48.86 26.10 3.89
C VAL A 478 -49.98 25.73 4.84
N ALA A 479 -51.01 25.12 4.29
CA ALA A 479 -52.00 24.43 5.12
C ALA A 479 -51.38 23.12 5.61
N VAL A 480 -50.86 23.07 6.85
CA VAL A 480 -50.53 21.81 7.51
C VAL A 480 -51.83 21.17 7.91
N ALA A 481 -52.20 20.06 7.24
CA ALA A 481 -53.34 19.24 7.64
C ALA A 481 -53.05 18.67 9.04
N ALA A 482 -53.76 19.18 9.98
CA ALA A 482 -53.90 18.94 11.37
C ALA A 482 -53.56 17.54 11.90
N ALA A 483 -52.41 17.42 12.52
CA ALA A 483 -52.22 16.70 13.78
C ALA A 483 -51.30 17.52 14.71
N ALA A 484 -51.22 18.82 14.52
CA ALA A 484 -50.45 19.71 15.40
C ALA A 484 -51.34 20.28 16.48
N THR A 485 -51.22 19.78 17.69
CA THR A 485 -51.98 20.27 18.85
C THR A 485 -51.48 21.62 19.37
N ASN A 486 -50.39 22.21 18.84
CA ASN A 486 -49.84 23.49 19.29
C ASN A 486 -49.17 24.27 18.15
N ALA A 487 -49.92 24.66 17.12
CA ALA A 487 -49.45 25.61 16.12
C ALA A 487 -49.55 27.05 16.65
N GLU A 488 -48.45 27.75 16.84
CA GLU A 488 -48.43 29.19 17.15
C GLU A 488 -48.17 29.98 15.86
N ARG A 489 -48.98 30.99 15.61
CA ARG A 489 -48.87 31.92 14.48
C ARG A 489 -48.50 33.29 15.00
N ALA A 490 -47.30 33.77 14.73
CA ALA A 490 -46.95 35.15 14.87
C ALA A 490 -47.28 35.94 13.60
N ALA A 491 -47.72 37.19 13.75
CA ALA A 491 -48.01 38.07 12.61
C ALA A 491 -46.76 38.26 11.77
N ASN A 492 -46.78 37.90 10.49
CA ASN A 492 -45.67 37.86 9.51
C ASN A 492 -44.72 36.68 9.56
N GLU A 493 -45.01 35.60 10.30
CA GLU A 493 -44.26 34.35 10.27
C GLU A 493 -45.09 33.20 9.69
N MET A 494 -44.41 32.25 9.07
CA MET A 494 -45.05 31.03 8.61
C MET A 494 -45.50 30.17 9.78
N PRO A 495 -46.55 29.33 9.61
CA PRO A 495 -46.99 28.40 10.64
C PRO A 495 -45.85 27.44 10.99
N GLY A 496 -45.55 27.33 12.28
CA GLY A 496 -44.63 26.38 12.87
C GLY A 496 -45.33 25.50 13.88
N PHE A 497 -44.71 24.45 14.32
CA PHE A 497 -45.16 23.63 15.43
C PHE A 497 -44.00 23.37 16.42
N LYS A 498 -44.35 23.28 17.71
CA LYS A 498 -43.31 23.03 18.74
C LYS A 498 -42.87 21.59 18.80
N LEU A 499 -43.77 20.68 18.51
CA LEU A 499 -43.53 19.24 18.48
C LEU A 499 -44.45 18.56 17.48
N LEU A 500 -43.88 17.76 16.59
CA LEU A 500 -44.52 16.74 15.80
C LEU A 500 -43.87 15.41 16.13
N GLU A 501 -44.65 14.46 16.59
CA GLU A 501 -44.20 13.09 16.83
C GLU A 501 -45.03 12.11 16.01
N VAL A 502 -44.36 11.23 15.30
CA VAL A 502 -44.97 10.18 14.48
C VAL A 502 -44.26 8.86 14.84
N SER A 503 -45.05 7.83 15.12
CA SER A 503 -44.53 6.50 15.45
C SER A 503 -45.04 5.45 14.47
N ASP A 504 -44.34 4.34 14.39
CA ASP A 504 -44.74 3.11 13.70
C ASP A 504 -45.03 3.26 12.19
N VAL A 505 -44.24 4.11 11.49
CA VAL A 505 -44.34 4.21 10.03
C VAL A 505 -43.51 3.08 9.38
N GLN A 506 -44.14 2.26 8.55
CA GLN A 506 -43.48 1.22 7.76
C GLN A 506 -43.57 1.56 6.26
N LEU A 507 -42.42 1.47 5.57
CA LEU A 507 -42.32 1.69 4.14
C LEU A 507 -41.68 0.45 3.48
N ASP A 508 -42.41 -0.15 2.55
CA ASP A 508 -41.91 -1.25 1.72
C ASP A 508 -41.45 -0.66 0.38
N LEU A 509 -40.14 -0.69 0.16
CA LEU A 509 -39.52 -0.20 -1.06
C LEU A 509 -39.15 -1.39 -1.95
N VAL A 510 -39.77 -1.50 -3.10
CA VAL A 510 -39.42 -2.49 -4.12
C VAL A 510 -38.46 -1.82 -5.10
N ALA A 511 -37.24 -2.36 -5.23
CA ALA A 511 -36.34 -1.92 -6.28
C ALA A 511 -36.98 -2.21 -7.64
N ARG A 512 -37.28 -1.18 -8.41
CA ARG A 512 -37.64 -1.36 -9.84
C ARG A 512 -36.34 -1.57 -10.61
N THR A 513 -36.17 -2.77 -11.17
CA THR A 513 -35.17 -3.14 -12.16
C THR A 513 -35.32 -2.33 -13.44
#